data_e0217f7343df7df96162574c95bb05c4
#
_entry.id   e0217f7343df7df96162574c95bb05c4
#
_cell.length_a   1.000
_cell.length_b   1.000
_cell.length_c   1.000
_cell.angle_alpha   90.00
_cell.angle_beta   90.00
_cell.angle_gamma   90.00
#
_symmetry.space_group_name_H-M   'P 1'
#
loop_
_entity.id
_entity.type
_entity.pdbx_description
1 polymer ?
#
loop_
_entity_poly.entity_id
_entity_poly.type
_entity_poly.pdbx_seq_one_letter_code
_entity_poly.pdbx_strand_id
1 'polypeptide(L)'
;MNGTDKPLVWLEGEVKSPPFSQSARLEAGYLLRQLQEGRRLALPHSRPMPSIGPRCHELRIVDERDTWRIVYRIDSDAIVILEVFSKKTSATPKRVIDVCKKRLKQYDELS
;
A
#
# COMPACT_ATOMS: atom_id res chain seq x y z
N MET A 1 22.15 11.08 0.50
CA MET A 1 20.93 10.67 -0.17
C MET A 1 21.23 10.37 -1.63
N ASN A 2 20.78 9.26 -2.11
CA ASN A 2 20.92 8.98 -3.52
C ASN A 2 19.62 9.38 -4.24
N GLY A 3 19.70 9.74 -5.50
CA GLY A 3 18.56 10.19 -6.27
C GLY A 3 17.63 9.08 -6.73
N THR A 4 17.75 7.87 -6.13
CA THR A 4 16.95 6.72 -6.55
C THR A 4 15.75 6.44 -5.66
N ASP A 5 15.60 7.17 -4.55
CA ASP A 5 14.45 7.00 -3.69
C ASP A 5 13.17 7.41 -4.42
N LYS A 6 12.16 6.54 -4.33
CA LYS A 6 10.89 6.79 -5.02
C LYS A 6 9.95 7.56 -4.10
N PRO A 7 9.23 8.56 -4.63
CA PRO A 7 8.21 9.23 -3.84
C PRO A 7 7.00 8.33 -3.64
N LEU A 8 6.24 8.60 -2.57
CA LEU A 8 4.93 8.00 -2.36
C LEU A 8 3.90 8.90 -3.06
N VAL A 9 3.05 8.28 -3.88
CA VAL A 9 1.94 8.98 -4.52
C VAL A 9 0.65 8.43 -3.92
N TRP A 10 -0.04 9.26 -3.15
CA TRP A 10 -1.25 8.86 -2.44
C TRP A 10 -2.48 9.15 -3.30
N LEU A 11 -3.07 8.12 -3.88
CA LEU A 11 -4.32 8.29 -4.61
C LEU A 11 -5.53 8.26 -3.66
N GLU A 12 -5.40 7.55 -2.55
CA GLU A 12 -6.45 7.49 -1.54
C GLU A 12 -5.86 7.06 -0.21
N GLY A 13 -6.45 7.54 0.88
CA GLY A 13 -6.09 7.12 2.23
C GLY A 13 -4.91 7.85 2.81
N GLU A 14 -4.66 7.57 4.06
CA GLU A 14 -3.54 8.15 4.80
C GLU A 14 -3.16 7.23 5.96
N VAL A 15 -1.95 7.41 6.46
CA VAL A 15 -1.44 6.67 7.62
C VAL A 15 -1.23 7.68 8.73
N LYS A 16 -2.11 7.67 9.72
CA LYS A 16 -2.03 8.60 10.85
C LYS A 16 -2.64 7.98 12.10
N SER A 17 -2.33 8.55 13.23
CA SER A 17 -2.89 8.16 14.53
C SER A 17 -3.74 9.30 15.07
N PRO A 18 -5.04 9.08 15.47
CA PRO A 18 -5.77 7.86 15.14
C PRO A 18 -6.12 7.81 13.66
N PRO A 19 -6.58 6.70 13.08
CA PRO A 19 -6.98 5.47 13.75
C PRO A 19 -5.87 4.42 13.88
N PHE A 20 -4.72 4.55 13.21
CA PHE A 20 -3.60 3.64 13.46
C PHE A 20 -3.12 3.81 14.90
N SER A 21 -2.78 2.71 15.58
CA SER A 21 -2.02 2.83 16.81
C SER A 21 -0.66 3.45 16.49
N GLN A 22 0.01 3.99 17.50
CA GLN A 22 1.32 4.57 17.27
C GLN A 22 2.30 3.54 16.72
N SER A 23 2.30 2.33 17.27
CA SER A 23 3.22 1.29 16.80
C SER A 23 2.89 0.85 15.38
N ALA A 24 1.62 0.72 15.02
CA ALA A 24 1.23 0.37 13.66
C ALA A 24 1.61 1.47 12.67
N ARG A 25 1.43 2.72 13.06
CA ARG A 25 1.81 3.86 12.22
C ARG A 25 3.32 3.87 11.95
N LEU A 26 4.11 3.62 12.98
CA LEU A 26 5.57 3.56 12.84
C LEU A 26 6.00 2.40 11.95
N GLU A 27 5.36 1.23 12.11
CA GLU A 27 5.65 0.09 11.25
C GLU A 27 5.29 0.38 9.79
N ALA A 28 4.13 0.97 9.56
CA ALA A 28 3.72 1.36 8.20
C ALA A 28 4.74 2.29 7.57
N GLY A 29 5.19 3.30 8.31
CA GLY A 29 6.20 4.24 7.83
C GLY A 29 7.51 3.54 7.50
N TYR A 30 7.94 2.63 8.34
CA TYR A 30 9.16 1.87 8.12
C TYR A 30 9.07 1.02 6.85
N LEU A 31 7.96 0.31 6.66
CA LEU A 31 7.79 -0.54 5.49
C LEU A 31 7.68 0.28 4.20
N LEU A 32 6.94 1.39 4.24
CA LEU A 32 6.83 2.28 3.09
C LEU A 32 8.20 2.86 2.73
N ARG A 33 9.01 3.22 3.72
CA ARG A 33 10.35 3.73 3.48
C ARG A 33 11.21 2.70 2.78
N GLN A 34 11.12 1.43 3.17
CA GLN A 34 11.87 0.38 2.49
C GLN A 34 11.48 0.25 1.02
N LEU A 35 10.18 0.36 0.72
CA LEU A 35 9.72 0.34 -0.67
C LEU A 35 10.30 1.51 -1.47
N GLN A 36 10.33 2.70 -0.86
CA GLN A 36 10.92 3.88 -1.51
C GLN A 36 12.40 3.68 -1.82
N GLU A 37 13.10 2.93 -0.99
CA GLU A 37 14.52 2.63 -1.19
C GLU A 37 14.76 1.53 -2.21
N GLY A 38 13.71 0.99 -2.78
CA GLY A 38 13.81 -0.05 -3.80
C GLY A 38 13.86 -1.48 -3.27
N ARG A 39 13.60 -1.65 -1.99
CA ARG A 39 13.58 -2.99 -1.39
C ARG A 39 12.28 -3.69 -1.71
N ARG A 40 12.35 -4.99 -1.92
CA ARG A 40 11.17 -5.81 -2.15
C ARG A 40 10.75 -6.44 -0.82
N LEU A 41 9.46 -6.36 -0.53
CA LEU A 41 8.89 -6.94 0.67
C LEU A 41 8.12 -8.21 0.31
N ALA A 42 8.14 -9.18 1.21
CA ALA A 42 7.47 -10.46 1.03
C ALA A 42 6.62 -10.76 2.27
N LEU A 43 5.91 -11.89 2.24
CA LEU A 43 5.17 -12.35 3.40
C LEU A 43 6.09 -12.44 4.62
N PRO A 44 5.62 -12.12 5.79
CA PRO A 44 4.22 -11.79 6.14
C PRO A 44 3.84 -10.32 5.92
N HIS A 45 4.75 -9.45 5.55
CA HIS A 45 4.53 -8.00 5.48
C HIS A 45 3.81 -7.56 4.21
N SER A 46 4.06 -8.22 3.10
CA SER A 46 3.48 -7.84 1.82
C SER A 46 3.16 -9.07 1.00
N ARG A 47 2.07 -9.00 0.23
CA ARG A 47 1.72 -10.09 -0.69
C ARG A 47 1.33 -9.50 -2.04
N PRO A 48 1.60 -10.24 -3.14
CA PRO A 48 1.15 -9.82 -4.46
C PRO A 48 -0.38 -9.78 -4.56
N MET A 49 -0.89 -8.84 -5.34
CA MET A 49 -2.31 -8.70 -5.63
C MET A 49 -2.53 -8.71 -7.14
N PRO A 50 -2.35 -9.86 -7.80
CA PRO A 50 -2.48 -9.94 -9.26
C PRO A 50 -3.90 -9.65 -9.74
N SER A 51 -4.91 -9.83 -8.86
CA SER A 51 -6.29 -9.48 -9.20
C SER A 51 -6.47 -7.99 -9.46
N ILE A 52 -5.59 -7.14 -8.95
CA ILE A 52 -5.64 -5.70 -9.21
C ILE A 52 -4.82 -5.39 -10.46
N GLY A 53 -3.65 -5.96 -10.59
CA GLY A 53 -2.82 -5.76 -11.77
C GLY A 53 -1.36 -6.11 -11.51
N PRO A 54 -0.52 -6.01 -12.56
CA PRO A 54 0.92 -6.26 -12.41
C PRO A 54 1.53 -5.26 -11.41
N ARG A 55 2.52 -5.73 -10.67
CA ARG A 55 3.28 -4.93 -9.70
C ARG A 55 2.45 -4.40 -8.54
N CYS A 56 1.22 -4.89 -8.38
CA CYS A 56 0.35 -4.50 -7.26
C CYS A 56 0.54 -5.45 -6.09
N HIS A 57 0.52 -4.89 -4.90
CA HIS A 57 0.76 -5.62 -3.65
C HIS A 57 -0.10 -5.04 -2.54
N GLU A 58 -0.17 -5.76 -1.43
CA GLU A 58 -0.88 -5.31 -0.24
C GLU A 58 0.07 -5.43 0.95
N LEU A 59 0.37 -4.31 1.61
CA LEU A 59 1.04 -4.33 2.90
C LEU A 59 0.06 -4.71 3.98
N ARG A 60 0.54 -5.44 4.98
CA ARG A 60 -0.26 -5.91 6.09
C ARG A 60 0.42 -5.50 7.40
N ILE A 61 -0.26 -4.69 8.18
CA ILE A 61 0.27 -4.19 9.45
C ILE A 61 -0.72 -4.58 10.54
N VAL A 62 -0.30 -5.49 11.43
CA VAL A 62 -1.13 -5.96 12.52
C VAL A 62 -1.25 -4.86 13.56
N ASP A 63 -2.48 -4.57 13.98
CA ASP A 63 -2.78 -3.62 15.03
C ASP A 63 -3.61 -4.31 16.11
N GLU A 64 -4.01 -3.55 17.13
CA GLU A 64 -4.63 -4.11 18.33
C GLU A 64 -5.89 -4.92 18.04
N ARG A 65 -6.74 -4.46 17.12
CA ARG A 65 -8.02 -5.11 16.83
C ARG A 65 -8.14 -5.57 15.39
N ASP A 66 -7.43 -4.92 14.49
CA ASP A 66 -7.55 -5.14 13.05
C ASP A 66 -6.19 -5.29 12.42
N THR A 67 -6.18 -5.71 11.17
CA THR A 67 -4.99 -5.63 10.34
C THR A 67 -5.19 -4.51 9.35
N TRP A 68 -4.29 -3.54 9.36
CA TRP A 68 -4.27 -2.46 8.38
C TRP A 68 -3.72 -2.98 7.07
N ARG A 69 -4.33 -2.54 5.98
CA ARG A 69 -3.96 -2.93 4.64
C ARG A 69 -3.67 -1.70 3.82
N ILE A 70 -2.53 -1.70 3.14
CA ILE A 70 -2.16 -0.63 2.22
C ILE A 70 -1.92 -1.27 0.87
N VAL A 71 -2.81 -0.98 -0.09
CA VAL A 71 -2.68 -1.51 -1.45
C VAL A 71 -1.85 -0.53 -2.25
N TYR A 72 -0.83 -1.03 -2.94
CA TYR A 72 0.10 -0.18 -3.67
C TYR A 72 0.59 -0.86 -4.95
N ARG A 73 1.11 -0.03 -5.86
CA ARG A 73 1.78 -0.51 -7.07
C ARG A 73 3.20 0.05 -7.10
N ILE A 74 4.16 -0.79 -7.46
CA ILE A 74 5.55 -0.38 -7.59
C ILE A 74 5.78 0.07 -9.03
N ASP A 75 5.98 1.37 -9.23
CA ASP A 75 6.34 1.92 -10.53
C ASP A 75 7.83 2.24 -10.55
N SER A 76 8.37 2.50 -11.75
CA SER A 76 9.79 2.82 -11.89
C SER A 76 10.15 4.13 -11.17
N ASP A 77 9.20 5.05 -11.08
CA ASP A 77 9.41 6.40 -10.56
C ASP A 77 8.63 6.71 -9.29
N ALA A 78 7.82 5.78 -8.78
CA ALA A 78 6.97 6.06 -7.62
C ALA A 78 6.45 4.77 -6.99
N ILE A 79 6.07 4.87 -5.73
CA ILE A 79 5.22 3.88 -5.05
C ILE A 79 3.83 4.50 -4.98
N VAL A 80 2.88 3.92 -5.71
CA VAL A 80 1.54 4.49 -5.84
C VAL A 80 0.61 3.81 -4.84
N ILE A 81 0.08 4.58 -3.90
CA ILE A 81 -0.82 4.08 -2.85
C ILE A 81 -2.25 4.18 -3.35
N LEU A 82 -2.95 3.05 -3.41
CA LEU A 82 -4.28 2.94 -4.01
C LEU A 82 -5.41 2.97 -2.99
N GLU A 83 -5.16 2.43 -1.79
CA GLU A 83 -6.17 2.36 -0.74
C GLU A 83 -5.52 2.02 0.59
N VAL A 84 -6.08 2.55 1.67
CA VAL A 84 -5.69 2.22 3.04
C VAL A 84 -6.97 1.87 3.78
N PHE A 85 -7.03 0.66 4.35
CA PHE A 85 -8.22 0.22 5.06
C PHE A 85 -7.85 -0.82 6.12
N SER A 86 -8.74 -1.06 7.05
CA SER A 86 -8.55 -2.09 8.07
C SER A 86 -9.54 -3.22 7.87
N LYS A 87 -9.11 -4.43 8.18
CA LYS A 87 -9.96 -5.59 8.01
C LYS A 87 -9.52 -6.71 8.95
N LYS A 88 -10.50 -7.44 9.49
CA LYS A 88 -10.24 -8.56 10.39
C LYS A 88 -9.98 -9.87 9.64
N THR A 89 -10.57 -10.02 8.46
CA THR A 89 -10.41 -11.24 7.66
C THR A 89 -9.25 -11.11 6.67
N SER A 90 -8.80 -12.24 6.15
CA SER A 90 -7.62 -12.26 5.26
C SER A 90 -7.95 -11.83 3.82
N ALA A 91 -9.20 -12.02 3.38
CA ALA A 91 -9.55 -11.76 1.98
C ALA A 91 -9.79 -10.28 1.72
N THR A 92 -9.27 -9.77 0.61
CA THR A 92 -9.55 -8.40 0.17
C THR A 92 -10.91 -8.37 -0.52
N PRO A 93 -11.83 -7.47 -0.09
CA PRO A 93 -13.15 -7.41 -0.72
C PRO A 93 -13.07 -7.06 -2.20
N LYS A 94 -13.98 -7.65 -2.98
CA LYS A 94 -14.05 -7.39 -4.41
C LYS A 94 -14.21 -5.89 -4.71
N ARG A 95 -15.00 -5.18 -3.91
CA ARG A 95 -15.21 -3.74 -4.11
C ARG A 95 -13.89 -2.95 -3.98
N VAL A 96 -12.99 -3.37 -3.11
CA VAL A 96 -11.69 -2.72 -2.96
C VAL A 96 -10.84 -3.00 -4.20
N ILE A 97 -10.84 -4.25 -4.68
CA ILE A 97 -10.12 -4.62 -5.90
C ILE A 97 -10.61 -3.77 -7.08
N ASP A 98 -11.93 -3.67 -7.25
CA ASP A 98 -12.51 -2.93 -8.36
C ASP A 98 -12.19 -1.43 -8.28
N VAL A 99 -12.25 -0.84 -7.08
CA VAL A 99 -11.92 0.56 -6.88
C VAL A 99 -10.44 0.82 -7.17
N CYS A 100 -9.56 -0.05 -6.72
CA CYS A 100 -8.13 0.09 -6.97
C CYS A 100 -7.82 0.01 -8.47
N LYS A 101 -8.46 -0.93 -9.19
CA LYS A 101 -8.28 -1.02 -10.64
C LYS A 101 -8.72 0.26 -11.33
N LYS A 102 -9.85 0.84 -10.91
CA LYS A 102 -10.35 2.08 -11.48
C LYS A 102 -9.40 3.24 -11.21
N ARG A 103 -8.88 3.34 -9.99
CA ARG A 103 -7.93 4.40 -9.63
C ARG A 103 -6.66 4.31 -10.46
N LEU A 104 -6.13 3.10 -10.64
CA LEU A 104 -4.95 2.89 -11.46
C LEU A 104 -5.18 3.32 -12.90
N LYS A 105 -6.33 2.95 -13.46
CA LYS A 105 -6.66 3.33 -14.83
C LYS A 105 -6.70 4.85 -14.98
N GLN A 106 -7.34 5.54 -14.05
CA GLN A 106 -7.42 6.99 -14.07
C GLN A 106 -6.04 7.63 -13.91
N TYR A 107 -5.24 7.10 -13.00
CA TYR A 107 -3.88 7.60 -12.77
C TYR A 107 -3.01 7.44 -14.02
N ASP A 108 -3.07 6.27 -14.64
CA ASP A 108 -2.27 5.98 -15.84
C ASP A 108 -2.69 6.86 -17.02
N GLU A 109 -3.98 7.19 -17.12
CA GLU A 109 -4.48 8.05 -18.19
C GLU A 109 -4.03 9.50 -18.04
N LEU A 110 -3.74 9.93 -16.80
CA LEU A 110 -3.29 11.29 -16.52
C LEU A 110 -1.78 11.45 -16.56
N SER A 111 -1.07 10.36 -16.63
CA SER A 111 0.41 10.38 -16.55
C SER A 111 1.08 10.52 -17.90
#